data_27e3eb8bab23746e546f26cd4f7923ac
#
_entry.id   27e3eb8bab23746e546f26cd4f7923ac
#
_cell.length_a   1.000
_cell.length_b   1.000
_cell.length_c   1.000
_cell.angle_alpha   90.00
_cell.angle_beta   90.00
_cell.angle_gamma   90.00
#
_symmetry.space_group_name_H-M   'P 1'
#
loop_
_entity.id
_entity.type
_entity.pdbx_description
1 polymer ?
#
loop_
_entity_poly.entity_id
_entity_poly.type
_entity_poly.pdbx_seq_one_letter_code
_entity_poly.pdbx_strand_id
1 'polypeptide(L)'
;MGTPVLLIIDVINHFDFPGAERLATFATDVSASIRRLRDRFDGAGAPVVYVNDNWAQWIGEFSDLVTACLQADGAPSTLAATLAPGEQHYHVLKPKHSGFMDSALTVLLQQLDADRLVITGLATDSCVLATALDAHMRDYPVWCPSDCSAAITTKRKSAALAILRSTIAARTVSTRHCADLFP
;
A
#
# COMPACT_ATOMS: atom_id res chain seq x y z
N MET A 1 -0.64 6.58 -23.70
CA MET A 1 -1.38 6.91 -22.46
C MET A 1 -0.55 6.32 -21.33
N GLY A 2 -0.34 7.07 -20.27
CA GLY A 2 0.44 6.57 -19.13
C GLY A 2 -0.30 5.46 -18.37
N THR A 3 0.39 4.81 -17.47
CA THR A 3 -0.03 3.57 -16.83
C THR A 3 -0.43 3.83 -15.37
N PRO A 4 -1.63 3.41 -14.92
CA PRO A 4 -1.94 3.39 -13.48
C PRO A 4 -1.06 2.35 -12.78
N VAL A 5 -0.47 2.72 -11.63
CA VAL A 5 0.34 1.81 -10.81
C VAL A 5 -0.31 1.64 -9.45
N LEU A 6 -0.46 0.38 -9.01
CA LEU A 6 -0.94 0.05 -7.68
C LEU A 6 0.24 -0.02 -6.70
N LEU A 7 0.21 0.80 -5.65
CA LEU A 7 1.12 0.71 -4.51
C LEU A 7 0.42 0.00 -3.35
N ILE A 8 1.04 -1.06 -2.84
CA ILE A 8 0.58 -1.82 -1.67
C ILE A 8 1.60 -1.58 -0.55
N ILE A 9 1.21 -0.78 0.46
CA ILE A 9 2.13 -0.24 1.45
C ILE A 9 2.07 -1.04 2.76
N ASP A 10 3.20 -1.50 3.25
CA ASP A 10 3.44 -2.09 4.58
C ASP A 10 2.48 -3.24 4.98
N VAL A 11 1.95 -4.00 4.02
CA VAL A 11 1.03 -5.10 4.31
C VAL A 11 1.76 -6.38 4.76
N ILE A 12 3.02 -6.54 4.38
CA ILE A 12 3.87 -7.63 4.86
C ILE A 12 4.57 -7.14 6.11
N ASN A 13 4.07 -7.51 7.28
CA ASN A 13 4.43 -6.88 8.55
C ASN A 13 4.30 -7.88 9.70
N HIS A 14 5.25 -7.85 10.65
CA HIS A 14 5.21 -8.68 11.87
C HIS A 14 4.28 -8.12 12.94
N PHE A 15 3.89 -6.86 12.85
CA PHE A 15 3.09 -6.16 13.86
C PHE A 15 3.75 -6.17 15.26
N ASP A 16 5.05 -5.94 15.32
CA ASP A 16 5.89 -5.96 16.53
C ASP A 16 6.15 -4.56 17.13
N PHE A 17 5.23 -3.63 16.94
CA PHE A 17 5.31 -2.26 17.42
C PHE A 17 4.13 -1.89 18.34
N PRO A 18 4.23 -0.85 19.17
CA PRO A 18 3.15 -0.44 20.07
C PRO A 18 1.84 -0.12 19.34
N GLY A 19 0.73 -0.75 19.75
CA GLY A 19 -0.59 -0.57 19.13
C GLY A 19 -0.84 -1.43 17.89
N ALA A 20 0.10 -2.28 17.51
CA ALA A 20 0.04 -3.15 16.36
C ALA A 20 -1.18 -4.09 16.35
N GLU A 21 -1.58 -4.64 17.49
CA GLU A 21 -2.72 -5.56 17.61
C GLU A 21 -4.02 -4.97 17.03
N ARG A 22 -4.28 -3.68 17.31
CA ARG A 22 -5.45 -2.98 16.76
C ARG A 22 -5.34 -2.79 15.25
N LEU A 23 -4.15 -2.40 14.78
CA LEU A 23 -3.92 -2.24 13.35
C LEU A 23 -4.06 -3.59 12.64
N ALA A 24 -3.52 -4.67 13.19
CA ALA A 24 -3.58 -6.02 12.64
C ALA A 24 -5.04 -6.49 12.40
N THR A 25 -5.93 -6.23 13.36
CA THR A 25 -7.37 -6.55 13.21
C THR A 25 -7.96 -5.84 11.99
N PHE A 26 -7.82 -4.51 11.91
CA PHE A 26 -8.34 -3.73 10.78
C PHE A 26 -7.62 -4.03 9.46
N ALA A 27 -6.34 -4.41 9.49
CA ALA A 27 -5.57 -4.80 8.32
C ALA A 27 -6.15 -6.09 7.70
N THR A 28 -6.48 -7.06 8.52
CA THR A 28 -7.13 -8.31 8.08
C THR A 28 -8.47 -8.02 7.40
N ASP A 29 -9.28 -7.10 7.96
CA ASP A 29 -10.59 -6.73 7.39
C ASP A 29 -10.48 -6.14 5.96
N VAL A 30 -9.42 -5.40 5.66
CA VAL A 30 -9.24 -4.76 4.34
C VAL A 30 -8.45 -5.64 3.35
N SER A 31 -7.80 -6.69 3.80
CA SER A 31 -6.91 -7.52 2.98
C SER A 31 -7.60 -8.11 1.74
N ALA A 32 -8.83 -8.60 1.89
CA ALA A 32 -9.61 -9.14 0.79
C ALA A 32 -9.96 -8.07 -0.28
N SER A 33 -10.14 -6.81 0.13
CA SER A 33 -10.38 -5.70 -0.82
C SER A 33 -9.11 -5.33 -1.57
N ILE A 34 -7.96 -5.28 -0.88
CA ILE A 34 -6.65 -5.06 -1.51
C ILE A 34 -6.35 -6.19 -2.50
N ARG A 35 -6.59 -7.45 -2.11
CA ARG A 35 -6.39 -8.59 -3.00
C ARG A 35 -7.22 -8.48 -4.27
N ARG A 36 -8.54 -8.23 -4.16
CA ARG A 36 -9.40 -8.05 -5.34
C ARG A 36 -8.94 -6.92 -6.26
N LEU A 37 -8.46 -5.82 -5.68
CA LEU A 37 -7.90 -4.72 -6.46
C LEU A 37 -6.61 -5.12 -7.16
N ARG A 38 -5.68 -5.79 -6.46
CA ARG A 38 -4.46 -6.36 -7.04
C ARG A 38 -4.79 -7.30 -8.20
N ASP A 39 -5.70 -8.25 -8.00
CA ASP A 39 -6.10 -9.22 -9.01
C ASP A 39 -6.68 -8.52 -10.27
N ARG A 40 -7.33 -7.34 -10.13
CA ARG A 40 -7.76 -6.52 -11.27
C ARG A 40 -6.58 -5.89 -12.02
N PHE A 41 -5.55 -5.42 -11.29
CA PHE A 41 -4.33 -4.90 -11.90
C PHE A 41 -3.59 -6.01 -12.64
N ASP A 42 -3.44 -7.18 -12.02
CA ASP A 42 -2.83 -8.36 -12.63
C ASP A 42 -3.57 -8.78 -13.91
N GLY A 43 -4.90 -8.86 -13.86
CA GLY A 43 -5.73 -9.22 -15.01
C GLY A 43 -5.67 -8.22 -16.16
N ALA A 44 -5.31 -6.98 -15.89
CA ALA A 44 -5.11 -5.92 -16.88
C ALA A 44 -3.64 -5.78 -17.34
N GLY A 45 -2.71 -6.56 -16.78
CA GLY A 45 -1.28 -6.42 -17.01
C GLY A 45 -0.70 -5.09 -16.50
N ALA A 46 -1.37 -4.44 -15.54
CA ALA A 46 -0.94 -3.18 -14.96
C ALA A 46 0.00 -3.41 -13.76
N PRO A 47 1.02 -2.55 -13.56
CA PRO A 47 2.04 -2.77 -12.55
C PRO A 47 1.49 -2.71 -11.11
N VAL A 48 1.99 -3.63 -10.28
CA VAL A 48 1.80 -3.66 -8.83
C VAL A 48 3.14 -3.57 -8.14
N VAL A 49 3.28 -2.63 -7.21
CA VAL A 49 4.51 -2.38 -6.45
C VAL A 49 4.22 -2.54 -4.96
N TYR A 50 4.89 -3.45 -4.32
CA TYR A 50 4.93 -3.55 -2.86
C TYR A 50 5.94 -2.55 -2.32
N VAL A 51 5.49 -1.65 -1.44
CA VAL A 51 6.32 -0.63 -0.82
C VAL A 51 6.35 -0.91 0.67
N ASN A 52 7.43 -1.50 1.15
CA ASN A 52 7.48 -2.01 2.51
C ASN A 52 8.59 -1.36 3.33
N ASP A 53 8.37 -1.29 4.64
CA ASP A 53 9.39 -0.82 5.57
C ASP A 53 10.63 -1.72 5.50
N ASN A 54 11.78 -1.12 5.76
CA ASN A 54 13.07 -1.79 5.85
C ASN A 54 13.19 -2.53 7.19
N TRP A 55 12.51 -3.65 7.31
CA TRP A 55 12.41 -4.46 8.52
C TRP A 55 13.76 -4.93 9.06
N ALA A 56 14.67 -5.36 8.18
CA ALA A 56 15.93 -5.97 8.57
C ALA A 56 17.12 -4.97 8.57
N GLN A 57 16.86 -3.67 8.72
CA GLN A 57 17.91 -2.64 8.78
C GLN A 57 18.92 -2.74 7.61
N TRP A 58 18.44 -3.00 6.40
CA TRP A 58 19.22 -3.18 5.16
C TRP A 58 20.07 -4.47 5.09
N ILE A 59 19.87 -5.44 5.98
CA ILE A 59 20.63 -6.70 5.98
C ILE A 59 19.85 -7.81 5.26
N GLY A 60 18.51 -7.82 5.38
CA GLY A 60 17.65 -8.84 4.79
C GLY A 60 16.99 -8.40 3.49
N GLU A 61 16.52 -9.38 2.72
CA GLU A 61 15.74 -9.18 1.50
C GLU A 61 14.23 -9.13 1.81
N PHE A 62 13.45 -8.55 0.88
CA PHE A 62 11.99 -8.53 1.02
C PHE A 62 11.37 -9.94 1.07
N SER A 63 11.95 -10.88 0.33
CA SER A 63 11.57 -12.30 0.35
C SER A 63 11.72 -12.95 1.72
N ASP A 64 12.73 -12.53 2.50
CA ASP A 64 12.94 -13.03 3.86
C ASP A 64 11.81 -12.56 4.78
N LEU A 65 11.40 -11.29 4.65
CA LEU A 65 10.25 -10.76 5.38
C LEU A 65 8.95 -11.49 5.02
N VAL A 66 8.71 -11.74 3.73
CA VAL A 66 7.53 -12.50 3.27
C VAL A 66 7.53 -13.90 3.90
N THR A 67 8.67 -14.59 3.85
CA THR A 67 8.83 -15.95 4.41
C THR A 67 8.59 -15.93 5.91
N ALA A 68 9.20 -15.01 6.64
CA ALA A 68 9.04 -14.87 8.07
C ALA A 68 7.59 -14.59 8.48
N CYS A 69 6.89 -13.71 7.75
CA CYS A 69 5.47 -13.45 7.99
C CYS A 69 4.59 -14.67 7.70
N LEU A 70 4.88 -15.44 6.65
CA LEU A 70 4.14 -16.68 6.33
C LEU A 70 4.29 -17.75 7.42
N GLN A 71 5.45 -17.79 8.10
CA GLN A 71 5.75 -18.73 9.17
C GLN A 71 5.30 -18.26 10.56
N ALA A 72 4.91 -17.00 10.69
CA ALA A 72 4.42 -16.44 11.94
C ALA A 72 2.98 -16.91 12.25
N ASP A 73 2.53 -16.64 13.47
CA ASP A 73 1.14 -16.87 13.88
C ASP A 73 0.27 -15.61 13.69
N GLY A 74 -1.04 -15.81 13.53
CA GLY A 74 -2.03 -14.74 13.56
C GLY A 74 -2.06 -13.82 12.33
N ALA A 75 -2.10 -12.52 12.56
CA ALA A 75 -2.28 -11.53 11.50
C ALA A 75 -1.13 -11.47 10.47
N PRO A 76 0.15 -11.56 10.84
CA PRO A 76 1.25 -11.61 9.88
C PRO A 76 1.06 -12.72 8.84
N SER A 77 0.78 -13.94 9.30
CA SER A 77 0.57 -15.11 8.44
C SER A 77 -0.70 -14.94 7.58
N THR A 78 -1.81 -14.49 8.16
CA THR A 78 -3.07 -14.28 7.44
C THR A 78 -2.90 -13.24 6.31
N LEU A 79 -2.24 -12.13 6.60
CA LEU A 79 -1.99 -11.08 5.61
C LEU A 79 -1.01 -11.55 4.52
N ALA A 80 0.10 -12.18 4.91
CA ALA A 80 1.06 -12.71 3.95
C ALA A 80 0.42 -13.78 3.06
N ALA A 81 -0.35 -14.71 3.60
CA ALA A 81 -1.06 -15.73 2.80
C ALA A 81 -2.06 -15.11 1.80
N THR A 82 -2.67 -13.96 2.16
CA THR A 82 -3.63 -13.27 1.29
C THR A 82 -2.96 -12.37 0.26
N LEU A 83 -1.86 -11.70 0.65
CA LEU A 83 -1.25 -10.58 -0.07
C LEU A 83 0.21 -10.78 -0.44
N ALA A 84 0.80 -11.98 -0.26
CA ALA A 84 2.17 -12.20 -0.72
C ALA A 84 2.33 -11.82 -2.19
N PRO A 85 3.44 -11.16 -2.56
CA PRO A 85 3.71 -10.81 -3.96
C PRO A 85 3.88 -12.06 -4.82
N GLY A 86 3.41 -12.01 -6.06
CA GLY A 86 3.78 -12.96 -7.11
C GLY A 86 5.08 -12.55 -7.80
N GLU A 87 5.61 -13.41 -8.65
CA GLU A 87 6.87 -13.18 -9.38
C GLU A 87 6.83 -11.94 -10.30
N GLN A 88 5.64 -11.54 -10.76
CA GLN A 88 5.42 -10.37 -11.61
C GLN A 88 5.40 -9.05 -10.85
N HIS A 89 5.36 -9.08 -9.51
CA HIS A 89 5.21 -7.86 -8.69
C HIS A 89 6.57 -7.24 -8.35
N TYR A 90 6.64 -5.93 -8.47
CA TYR A 90 7.79 -5.16 -8.02
C TYR A 90 7.77 -4.95 -6.52
N HIS A 91 8.93 -4.70 -5.92
CA HIS A 91 9.04 -4.32 -4.52
C HIS A 91 10.07 -3.22 -4.30
N VAL A 92 9.81 -2.38 -3.33
CA VAL A 92 10.69 -1.30 -2.88
C VAL A 92 10.71 -1.28 -1.36
N LEU A 93 11.89 -1.25 -0.77
CA LEU A 93 12.07 -1.04 0.67
C LEU A 93 12.24 0.46 0.94
N LYS A 94 11.56 0.97 1.96
CA LYS A 94 11.58 2.37 2.37
C LYS A 94 12.10 2.55 3.80
N PRO A 95 12.93 3.57 4.07
CA PRO A 95 13.47 3.82 5.42
C PRO A 95 12.51 4.58 6.34
N LYS A 96 11.48 5.23 5.79
CA LYS A 96 10.57 6.15 6.50
C LYS A 96 9.12 5.96 6.02
N HIS A 97 8.20 6.77 6.53
CA HIS A 97 6.77 6.66 6.25
C HIS A 97 6.43 6.79 4.76
N SER A 98 6.98 7.80 4.07
CA SER A 98 6.75 7.94 2.62
C SER A 98 7.50 6.89 1.84
N GLY A 99 6.81 6.25 0.90
CA GLY A 99 7.40 5.34 -0.08
C GLY A 99 8.43 6.02 -0.99
N PHE A 100 8.41 7.34 -1.11
CA PHE A 100 9.33 8.10 -1.96
C PHE A 100 10.61 8.53 -1.23
N MET A 101 10.60 8.55 0.11
CA MET A 101 11.74 9.03 0.88
C MET A 101 12.93 8.07 0.77
N ASP A 102 14.00 8.54 0.15
CA ASP A 102 15.27 7.82 0.01
C ASP A 102 15.12 6.36 -0.45
N SER A 103 14.23 6.14 -1.43
CA SER A 103 13.93 4.82 -1.99
C SER A 103 14.02 4.83 -3.51
N ALA A 104 14.02 3.65 -4.11
CA ALA A 104 14.01 3.48 -5.56
C ALA A 104 12.63 3.75 -6.22
N LEU A 105 11.58 4.10 -5.45
CA LEU A 105 10.22 4.19 -5.98
C LEU A 105 10.09 5.19 -7.12
N THR A 106 10.73 6.38 -7.02
CA THR A 106 10.67 7.39 -8.08
C THR A 106 11.22 6.87 -9.41
N VAL A 107 12.38 6.20 -9.37
CA VAL A 107 13.03 5.65 -10.56
C VAL A 107 12.18 4.52 -11.16
N LEU A 108 11.64 3.64 -10.31
CA LEU A 108 10.78 2.55 -10.74
C LEU A 108 9.50 3.06 -11.42
N LEU A 109 8.82 4.05 -10.83
CA LEU A 109 7.61 4.63 -11.43
C LEU A 109 7.86 5.28 -12.78
N GLN A 110 9.02 5.92 -12.97
CA GLN A 110 9.44 6.45 -14.27
C GLN A 110 9.65 5.34 -15.30
N GLN A 111 10.30 4.22 -14.91
CA GLN A 111 10.50 3.07 -15.80
C GLN A 111 9.17 2.38 -16.19
N LEU A 112 8.15 2.48 -15.34
CA LEU A 112 6.82 1.92 -15.56
C LEU A 112 5.90 2.87 -16.35
N ASP A 113 6.37 4.04 -16.79
CA ASP A 113 5.57 5.10 -17.41
C ASP A 113 4.33 5.45 -16.58
N ALA A 114 4.49 5.47 -15.25
CA ALA A 114 3.41 5.75 -14.32
C ALA A 114 2.88 7.18 -14.50
N ASP A 115 1.56 7.34 -14.68
CA ASP A 115 0.92 8.66 -14.78
C ASP A 115 -0.10 8.93 -13.66
N ARG A 116 -0.45 7.93 -12.87
CA ARG A 116 -1.37 8.01 -11.74
C ARG A 116 -1.14 6.86 -10.76
N LEU A 117 -1.42 7.09 -9.48
CA LEU A 117 -1.15 6.12 -8.43
C LEU A 117 -2.39 5.71 -7.66
N VAL A 118 -2.55 4.41 -7.46
CA VAL A 118 -3.53 3.83 -6.55
C VAL A 118 -2.78 3.37 -5.30
N ILE A 119 -3.09 3.98 -4.15
CA ILE A 119 -2.33 3.78 -2.92
C ILE A 119 -3.19 3.07 -1.89
N THR A 120 -2.72 1.90 -1.44
CA THR A 120 -3.42 1.00 -0.51
C THR A 120 -2.49 0.57 0.62
N GLY A 121 -3.02 -0.13 1.62
CA GLY A 121 -2.19 -0.75 2.67
C GLY A 121 -2.27 -0.05 4.02
N LEU A 122 -1.13 0.00 4.73
CA LEU A 122 -1.04 0.35 6.15
C LEU A 122 -0.01 1.46 6.41
N ALA A 123 -0.15 2.28 7.42
CA ALA A 123 -1.43 2.64 8.00
C ALA A 123 -1.98 3.85 7.27
N THR A 124 -3.32 3.95 7.14
CA THR A 124 -3.97 5.04 6.38
C THR A 124 -3.50 6.43 6.81
N ASP A 125 -3.31 6.64 8.11
CA ASP A 125 -2.93 7.91 8.74
C ASP A 125 -1.42 8.09 8.96
N SER A 126 -0.62 7.21 8.38
CA SER A 126 0.84 7.25 8.44
C SER A 126 1.44 7.04 7.05
N CYS A 127 1.91 5.83 6.74
CA CYS A 127 2.65 5.56 5.49
C CYS A 127 1.81 5.79 4.23
N VAL A 128 0.51 5.43 4.25
CA VAL A 128 -0.41 5.71 3.13
C VAL A 128 -0.59 7.21 2.94
N LEU A 129 -0.89 7.96 4.02
CA LEU A 129 -1.04 9.43 3.97
C LEU A 129 0.25 10.11 3.49
N ALA A 130 1.39 9.76 4.08
CA ALA A 130 2.68 10.36 3.72
C ALA A 130 3.04 10.10 2.26
N THR A 131 2.85 8.86 1.78
CA THR A 131 3.12 8.50 0.38
C THR A 131 2.18 9.23 -0.58
N ALA A 132 0.90 9.39 -0.22
CA ALA A 132 -0.07 10.06 -1.07
C ALA A 132 0.20 11.57 -1.20
N LEU A 133 0.59 12.23 -0.10
CA LEU A 133 1.03 13.64 -0.12
C LEU A 133 2.28 13.83 -0.96
N ASP A 134 3.24 12.94 -0.82
CA ASP A 134 4.50 12.95 -1.56
C ASP A 134 4.30 12.64 -3.06
N ALA A 135 3.36 11.74 -3.39
CA ALA A 135 2.92 11.49 -4.77
C ALA A 135 2.34 12.74 -5.42
N HIS A 136 1.46 13.46 -4.70
CA HIS A 136 0.88 14.70 -5.18
C HIS A 136 1.94 15.78 -5.44
N MET A 137 2.95 15.92 -4.57
CA MET A 137 4.07 16.85 -4.78
C MET A 137 4.93 16.51 -6.01
N ARG A 138 4.73 15.33 -6.60
CA ARG A 138 5.35 14.86 -7.85
C ARG A 138 4.35 14.81 -9.01
N ASP A 139 3.25 15.54 -8.88
CA ASP A 139 2.21 15.68 -9.91
C ASP A 139 1.46 14.38 -10.28
N TYR A 140 1.50 13.34 -9.42
CA TYR A 140 0.68 12.15 -9.63
C TYR A 140 -0.76 12.38 -9.14
N PRO A 141 -1.78 12.19 -9.99
CA PRO A 141 -3.15 11.96 -9.55
C PRO A 141 -3.21 10.74 -8.62
N VAL A 142 -3.91 10.87 -7.49
CA VAL A 142 -3.94 9.84 -6.44
C VAL A 142 -5.36 9.30 -6.21
N TRP A 143 -5.48 7.99 -6.15
CA TRP A 143 -6.63 7.30 -5.60
C TRP A 143 -6.23 6.47 -4.39
N CYS A 144 -6.85 6.76 -3.23
CA CYS A 144 -6.73 5.98 -2.00
C CYS A 144 -8.08 5.35 -1.68
N PRO A 145 -8.40 4.14 -2.21
CA PRO A 145 -9.70 3.51 -1.99
C PRO A 145 -10.00 3.35 -0.50
N SER A 146 -11.17 3.82 -0.06
CA SER A 146 -11.52 3.82 1.36
C SER A 146 -11.64 2.43 1.98
N ASP A 147 -11.82 1.39 1.19
CA ASP A 147 -11.89 -0.02 1.60
C ASP A 147 -10.57 -0.79 1.47
N CYS A 148 -9.48 -0.13 1.03
CA CYS A 148 -8.17 -0.77 0.80
C CYS A 148 -7.06 -0.22 1.70
N SER A 149 -7.38 0.41 2.82
CA SER A 149 -6.38 0.81 3.81
C SER A 149 -6.96 0.71 5.23
N ALA A 150 -6.08 0.58 6.23
CA ALA A 150 -6.48 0.50 7.64
C ALA A 150 -5.62 1.41 8.52
N ALA A 151 -6.18 1.84 9.64
CA ALA A 151 -5.51 2.56 10.72
C ALA A 151 -5.90 1.94 12.07
N ILE A 152 -5.20 2.30 13.15
CA ILE A 152 -5.46 1.75 14.50
C ILE A 152 -6.86 2.08 15.05
N THR A 153 -7.57 3.05 14.43
CA THR A 153 -8.97 3.35 14.70
C THR A 153 -9.66 3.85 13.43
N THR A 154 -10.98 3.63 13.33
CA THR A 154 -11.80 4.19 12.25
C THR A 154 -11.79 5.71 12.21
N LYS A 155 -11.69 6.37 13.36
CA LYS A 155 -11.58 7.85 13.46
C LYS A 155 -10.29 8.36 12.80
N ARG A 156 -9.13 7.74 13.07
CA ARG A 156 -7.86 8.11 12.45
C ARG A 156 -7.89 7.87 10.94
N LYS A 157 -8.40 6.72 10.50
CA LYS A 157 -8.61 6.43 9.07
C LYS A 157 -9.47 7.50 8.39
N SER A 158 -10.63 7.82 8.96
CA SER A 158 -11.56 8.79 8.38
C SER A 158 -10.94 10.19 8.30
N ALA A 159 -10.18 10.61 9.33
CA ALA A 159 -9.47 11.87 9.34
C ALA A 159 -8.40 11.94 8.23
N ALA A 160 -7.59 10.89 8.07
CA ALA A 160 -6.57 10.83 7.03
C ALA A 160 -7.19 10.89 5.62
N LEU A 161 -8.26 10.12 5.36
CA LEU A 161 -8.96 10.18 4.08
C LEU A 161 -9.62 11.55 3.82
N ALA A 162 -10.08 12.23 4.87
CA ALA A 162 -10.60 13.62 4.75
C ALA A 162 -9.48 14.60 4.36
N ILE A 163 -8.30 14.50 4.98
CA ILE A 163 -7.11 15.30 4.63
C ILE A 163 -6.74 15.07 3.16
N LEU A 164 -6.66 13.82 2.72
CA LEU A 164 -6.33 13.50 1.32
C LEU A 164 -7.30 14.14 0.33
N ARG A 165 -8.61 14.08 0.61
CA ARG A 165 -9.62 14.73 -0.24
C ARG A 165 -9.50 16.24 -0.28
N SER A 166 -9.35 16.87 0.89
CA SER A 166 -9.38 18.33 1.01
C SER A 166 -8.08 18.99 0.59
N THR A 167 -6.94 18.33 0.80
CA THR A 167 -5.61 18.94 0.58
C THR A 167 -5.06 18.68 -0.82
N ILE A 168 -5.25 17.47 -1.34
CA ILE A 168 -4.66 17.06 -2.62
C ILE A 168 -5.70 16.58 -3.64
N ALA A 169 -6.98 16.77 -3.37
CA ALA A 169 -8.08 16.31 -4.22
C ALA A 169 -8.01 14.81 -4.55
N ALA A 170 -7.40 13.99 -3.68
CA ALA A 170 -7.30 12.56 -3.88
C ALA A 170 -8.69 11.92 -3.95
N ARG A 171 -8.87 11.01 -4.88
CA ARG A 171 -10.07 10.19 -4.93
C ARG A 171 -10.04 9.17 -3.79
N THR A 172 -11.16 8.97 -3.11
CA THR A 172 -11.27 8.00 -2.00
C THR A 172 -12.49 7.12 -2.12
N VAL A 173 -13.10 7.09 -3.30
CA VAL A 173 -14.20 6.18 -3.59
C VAL A 173 -13.76 4.73 -3.36
N SER A 174 -14.65 3.92 -2.78
CA SER A 174 -14.39 2.49 -2.54
C SER A 174 -14.26 1.73 -3.86
N THR A 175 -13.45 0.68 -3.86
CA THR A 175 -13.29 -0.22 -5.01
C THR A 175 -14.58 -0.83 -5.52
N ARG A 176 -15.61 -0.92 -4.67
CA ARG A 176 -16.95 -1.42 -5.02
C ARG A 176 -17.71 -0.49 -5.96
N HIS A 177 -17.35 0.79 -5.98
CA HIS A 177 -17.99 1.81 -6.82
C HIS A 177 -17.11 2.28 -7.99
N CYS A 178 -16.01 1.57 -8.24
CA CYS A 178 -15.12 1.83 -9.37
C CYS A 178 -14.70 0.48 -9.96
N ALA A 179 -15.11 0.21 -11.20
CA ALA A 179 -14.72 -1.01 -11.93
C ALA A 179 -13.35 -0.86 -12.61
N ASP A 180 -12.97 0.36 -12.94
CA ASP A 180 -11.71 0.66 -13.61
C ASP A 180 -10.52 0.58 -12.63
N LEU A 181 -9.30 0.61 -13.19
CA LEU A 181 -8.07 0.64 -12.40
C LEU A 181 -7.84 2.00 -11.73
N PHE A 182 -8.53 3.05 -12.20
CA PHE A 182 -8.49 4.39 -11.61
C PHE A 182 -9.80 5.10 -11.93
N PRO A 183 -10.54 5.70 -10.93
CA PRO A 183 -11.83 6.35 -11.14
C PRO A 183 -11.74 7.69 -11.86
#